data_7450d27afd65cab42284ccf534e70d2a
#
_entry.id   7450d27afd65cab42284ccf534e70d2a
#
_cell.length_a   1.000
_cell.length_b   1.000
_cell.length_c   1.000
_cell.angle_alpha   90.00
_cell.angle_beta   90.00
_cell.angle_gamma   90.00
#
_symmetry.space_group_name_H-M   'P 1'
#
loop_
_entity.id
_entity.type
_entity.pdbx_description
1 polymer ?
#
loop_
_entity_poly.entity_id
_entity_poly.type
_entity_poly.pdbx_seq_one_letter_code
_entity_poly.pdbx_strand_id
1 'polypeptide(L)'
;MNNLQLFNFEGNNVRTLEIDEEVYFVGKDVAKVLGYARLQKAVNDHVVPEDKIEKIVNISQSSQNRTKPEMTLLITESGVYSLIFNSKMPNAKRFKHWVTSEVLPAIRKHGAYMTDQKAFDVVHNKNGLADLLQQAADQLKQKDIRIEEVEAENKNLSIQLEESNKKADYLDVILG
;
A
#
# COMPACT_ATOMS: atom_id res chain seq x y z
N MET A 1 -8.08 -15.78 -3.26
CA MET A 1 -8.84 -15.15 -4.37
C MET A 1 -8.54 -13.67 -4.32
N ASN A 2 -7.96 -13.10 -5.40
CA ASN A 2 -7.64 -11.67 -5.42
C ASN A 2 -8.95 -10.87 -5.53
N ASN A 3 -9.38 -10.29 -4.41
CA ASN A 3 -10.62 -9.50 -4.37
C ASN A 3 -10.30 -8.09 -4.85
N LEU A 4 -10.59 -7.81 -6.12
CA LEU A 4 -10.42 -6.49 -6.73
C LEU A 4 -11.51 -5.57 -6.17
N GLN A 5 -11.11 -4.50 -5.50
CA GLN A 5 -12.01 -3.47 -4.98
C GLN A 5 -11.92 -2.21 -5.84
N LEU A 6 -12.95 -1.37 -5.78
CA LEU A 6 -12.98 -0.08 -6.44
C LEU A 6 -12.91 1.03 -5.41
N PHE A 7 -11.83 1.81 -5.48
CA PHE A 7 -11.69 3.04 -4.72
C PHE A 7 -12.10 4.22 -5.59
N ASN A 8 -13.07 5.02 -5.12
CA ASN A 8 -13.52 6.22 -5.84
C ASN A 8 -12.70 7.42 -5.38
N PHE A 9 -11.94 8.00 -6.31
CA PHE A 9 -11.22 9.24 -6.08
C PHE A 9 -11.77 10.34 -6.99
N GLU A 10 -12.44 11.33 -6.40
CA GLU A 10 -13.06 12.47 -7.10
C GLU A 10 -13.90 12.06 -8.33
N GLY A 11 -14.72 11.02 -8.20
CA GLY A 11 -15.57 10.49 -9.28
C GLY A 11 -14.85 9.55 -10.25
N ASN A 12 -13.57 9.28 -10.05
CA ASN A 12 -12.81 8.32 -10.84
C ASN A 12 -12.58 7.03 -10.05
N ASN A 13 -12.83 5.89 -10.70
CA ASN A 13 -12.62 4.60 -10.09
C ASN A 13 -11.17 4.15 -10.27
N VAL A 14 -10.48 3.88 -9.17
CA VAL A 14 -9.16 3.28 -9.10
C VAL A 14 -9.31 1.88 -8.55
N ARG A 15 -8.82 0.88 -9.26
CA ARG A 15 -8.87 -0.52 -8.79
C ARG A 15 -7.77 -0.75 -7.77
N THR A 16 -8.14 -1.46 -6.70
CA THR A 16 -7.24 -1.84 -5.61
C THR A 16 -7.30 -3.34 -5.35
N LEU A 17 -6.21 -3.87 -4.83
CA LEU A 17 -6.11 -5.26 -4.35
C LEU A 17 -5.47 -5.25 -2.98
N GLU A 18 -5.94 -6.11 -2.12
CA GLU A 18 -5.29 -6.41 -0.85
C GLU A 18 -4.41 -7.65 -1.02
N ILE A 19 -3.15 -7.54 -0.67
CA ILE A 19 -2.14 -8.60 -0.74
C ILE A 19 -1.37 -8.54 0.57
N ASP A 20 -1.38 -9.63 1.33
CA ASP A 20 -0.68 -9.75 2.61
C ASP A 20 -0.98 -8.57 3.57
N GLU A 21 -2.27 -8.21 3.69
CA GLU A 21 -2.80 -7.11 4.50
C GLU A 21 -2.38 -5.70 4.03
N GLU A 22 -1.69 -5.59 2.90
CA GLU A 22 -1.32 -4.33 2.29
C GLU A 22 -2.18 -4.02 1.07
N VAL A 23 -2.62 -2.75 0.95
CA VAL A 23 -3.46 -2.29 -0.16
C VAL A 23 -2.58 -1.83 -1.31
N TYR A 24 -2.75 -2.47 -2.46
CA TYR A 24 -2.10 -2.12 -3.71
C TYR A 24 -3.09 -1.48 -4.68
N PHE A 25 -2.61 -0.52 -5.44
CA PHE A 25 -3.36 0.22 -6.44
C PHE A 25 -2.93 -0.16 -7.85
N VAL A 26 -3.86 -0.24 -8.79
CA VAL A 26 -3.51 -0.43 -10.20
C VAL A 26 -2.83 0.83 -10.73
N GLY A 27 -1.54 0.76 -10.97
CA GLY A 27 -0.71 1.92 -11.33
C GLY A 27 -1.20 2.69 -12.56
N LYS A 28 -1.72 1.99 -13.58
CA LYS A 28 -2.32 2.61 -14.78
C LYS A 28 -3.55 3.46 -14.42
N ASP A 29 -4.38 3.01 -13.49
CA ASP A 29 -5.60 3.74 -13.10
C ASP A 29 -5.23 5.03 -12.37
N VAL A 30 -4.29 4.95 -11.43
CA VAL A 30 -3.77 6.13 -10.71
C VAL A 30 -3.13 7.12 -11.69
N ALA A 31 -2.26 6.67 -12.58
CA ALA A 31 -1.62 7.52 -13.57
C ALA A 31 -2.65 8.20 -14.50
N LYS A 32 -3.73 7.50 -14.86
CA LYS A 32 -4.83 8.05 -15.68
C LYS A 32 -5.56 9.19 -14.95
N VAL A 33 -5.94 8.96 -13.70
CA VAL A 33 -6.61 9.98 -12.87
C VAL A 33 -5.72 11.20 -12.67
N LEU A 34 -4.42 11.00 -12.52
CA LEU A 34 -3.42 12.06 -12.39
C LEU A 34 -3.02 12.72 -13.72
N GLY A 35 -3.71 12.40 -14.84
CA GLY A 35 -3.56 13.08 -16.12
C GLY A 35 -2.26 12.79 -16.86
N TYR A 36 -1.60 11.67 -16.58
CA TYR A 36 -0.41 11.27 -17.33
C TYR A 36 -0.78 10.79 -18.75
N ALA A 37 -0.07 11.27 -19.76
CA ALA A 37 -0.30 10.87 -21.16
C ALA A 37 0.18 9.43 -21.46
N ARG A 38 1.24 8.99 -20.77
CA ARG A 38 1.85 7.65 -20.93
C ARG A 38 1.82 6.91 -19.59
N LEU A 39 0.70 6.21 -19.34
CA LEU A 39 0.38 5.65 -18.03
C LEU A 39 1.45 4.71 -17.48
N GLN A 40 1.82 3.68 -18.28
CA GLN A 40 2.84 2.70 -17.87
C GLN A 40 4.22 3.34 -17.66
N LYS A 41 4.58 4.25 -18.57
CA LYS A 41 5.85 4.96 -18.47
C LYS A 41 5.90 5.83 -17.22
N ALA A 42 4.81 6.53 -16.90
CA ALA A 42 4.74 7.36 -15.68
C ALA A 42 4.98 6.53 -14.42
N VAL A 43 4.36 5.36 -14.32
CA VAL A 43 4.57 4.46 -13.18
C VAL A 43 6.04 4.00 -13.11
N ASN A 44 6.62 3.61 -14.25
CA ASN A 44 8.01 3.14 -14.28
C ASN A 44 9.02 4.24 -13.93
N ASP A 45 8.78 5.47 -14.40
CA ASP A 45 9.70 6.60 -14.22
C ASP A 45 9.62 7.23 -12.81
N HIS A 46 8.45 7.19 -12.17
CA HIS A 46 8.20 7.94 -10.93
C HIS A 46 8.01 7.07 -9.69
N VAL A 47 7.80 5.77 -9.85
CA VAL A 47 7.66 4.84 -8.72
C VAL A 47 8.91 3.99 -8.60
N VAL A 48 9.51 3.97 -7.42
CA VAL A 48 10.71 3.16 -7.14
C VAL A 48 10.37 1.66 -7.20
N PRO A 49 11.36 0.79 -7.45
CA PRO A 49 11.12 -0.66 -7.57
C PRO A 49 10.45 -1.27 -6.34
N GLU A 50 10.77 -0.79 -5.15
CA GLU A 50 10.25 -1.28 -3.86
C GLU A 50 8.75 -1.01 -3.69
N ASP A 51 8.24 0.04 -4.35
CA ASP A 51 6.85 0.46 -4.28
C ASP A 51 5.98 -0.11 -5.41
N LYS A 52 6.47 -1.09 -6.17
CA LYS A 52 5.73 -1.68 -7.28
C LYS A 52 5.99 -3.17 -7.45
N ILE A 53 4.92 -3.90 -7.78
CA ILE A 53 4.97 -5.33 -8.09
C ILE A 53 4.20 -5.61 -9.38
N GLU A 54 4.63 -6.62 -10.13
CA GLU A 54 3.88 -7.13 -11.26
C GLU A 54 3.11 -8.39 -10.84
N LYS A 55 1.80 -8.39 -11.10
CA LYS A 55 0.94 -9.52 -10.77
C LYS A 55 -0.10 -9.75 -11.85
N ILE A 56 -0.43 -11.02 -12.09
CA ILE A 56 -1.56 -11.38 -12.96
C ILE A 56 -2.84 -11.11 -12.19
N VAL A 57 -3.66 -10.19 -12.69
CA VAL A 57 -4.94 -9.81 -12.09
C VAL A 57 -6.07 -10.09 -13.09
N ASN A 58 -7.14 -10.66 -12.60
CA ASN A 58 -8.35 -10.86 -13.41
C ASN A 58 -9.10 -9.52 -13.52
N ILE A 59 -8.96 -8.85 -14.65
CA ILE A 59 -9.60 -7.57 -14.91
C ILE A 59 -10.93 -7.81 -15.62
N SER A 60 -12.04 -7.42 -14.99
CA SER A 60 -13.34 -7.39 -15.65
C SER A 60 -13.38 -6.26 -16.70
N GLN A 61 -13.52 -6.61 -17.97
CA GLN A 61 -13.84 -5.63 -19.00
C GLN A 61 -15.35 -5.34 -18.94
N SER A 62 -15.69 -4.08 -18.77
CA SER A 62 -17.03 -3.57 -18.43
C SER A 62 -18.14 -3.80 -19.48
N SER A 63 -17.87 -4.44 -20.64
CA SER A 63 -18.87 -4.63 -21.68
C SER A 63 -19.31 -6.07 -21.96
N GLN A 64 -18.65 -7.09 -21.41
CA GLN A 64 -18.99 -8.48 -21.75
C GLN A 64 -18.90 -9.51 -20.60
N ASN A 65 -18.83 -9.09 -19.33
CA ASN A 65 -18.74 -10.01 -18.17
C ASN A 65 -17.65 -11.10 -18.29
N ARG A 66 -16.59 -10.85 -19.07
CA ARG A 66 -15.44 -11.73 -19.24
C ARG A 66 -14.27 -11.18 -18.45
N THR A 67 -13.86 -11.90 -17.44
CA THR A 67 -12.60 -11.64 -16.75
C THR A 67 -11.46 -12.19 -17.59
N LYS A 68 -10.51 -11.34 -17.98
CA LYS A 68 -9.28 -11.77 -18.65
C LYS A 68 -8.09 -11.55 -17.71
N PRO A 69 -7.24 -12.58 -17.52
CA PRO A 69 -6.00 -12.38 -16.79
C PRO A 69 -5.10 -11.41 -17.56
N GLU A 70 -4.67 -10.33 -16.91
CA GLU A 70 -3.74 -9.34 -17.45
C GLU A 70 -2.59 -9.13 -16.46
N MET A 71 -1.35 -9.15 -16.98
CA MET A 71 -0.19 -8.73 -16.20
C MET A 71 -0.33 -7.25 -15.89
N THR A 72 -0.42 -6.92 -14.62
CA THR A 72 -0.74 -5.59 -14.14
C THR A 72 0.30 -5.12 -13.15
N LEU A 73 0.78 -3.90 -13.38
CA LEU A 73 1.69 -3.23 -12.45
C LEU A 73 0.87 -2.61 -11.32
N LEU A 74 1.06 -3.14 -10.14
CA LEU A 74 0.45 -2.67 -8.90
C LEU A 74 1.47 -1.81 -8.14
N ILE A 75 0.98 -0.80 -7.44
CA ILE A 75 1.81 0.13 -6.66
C ILE A 75 1.26 0.26 -5.24
N THR A 76 2.16 0.44 -4.29
CA THR A 76 1.84 0.74 -2.89
C THR A 76 1.25 2.15 -2.74
N GLU A 77 0.79 2.50 -1.55
CA GLU A 77 0.36 3.86 -1.23
C GLU A 77 1.51 4.87 -1.40
N SER A 78 2.74 4.51 -1.03
CA SER A 78 3.94 5.31 -1.28
C SER A 78 4.15 5.58 -2.78
N GLY A 79 3.95 4.55 -3.63
CA GLY A 79 3.99 4.70 -5.08
C GLY A 79 2.90 5.63 -5.63
N VAL A 80 1.69 5.63 -5.03
CA VAL A 80 0.63 6.61 -5.36
C VAL A 80 1.09 8.03 -5.04
N TYR A 81 1.66 8.27 -3.87
CA TYR A 81 2.19 9.59 -3.50
C TYR A 81 3.31 10.04 -4.45
N SER A 82 4.19 9.15 -4.84
CA SER A 82 5.24 9.44 -5.83
C SER A 82 4.66 9.93 -7.16
N LEU A 83 3.60 9.32 -7.66
CA LEU A 83 2.89 9.78 -8.85
C LEU A 83 2.20 11.14 -8.63
N ILE A 84 1.54 11.35 -7.47
CA ILE A 84 0.90 12.63 -7.14
C ILE A 84 1.93 13.75 -7.11
N PHE A 85 3.07 13.55 -6.44
CA PHE A 85 4.12 14.57 -6.32
C PHE A 85 4.74 14.96 -7.66
N ASN A 86 4.74 14.06 -8.65
CA ASN A 86 5.26 14.33 -9.99
C ASN A 86 4.19 14.81 -10.98
N SER A 87 2.90 14.74 -10.63
CA SER A 87 1.80 15.17 -11.50
C SER A 87 1.73 16.70 -11.62
N LYS A 88 1.37 17.17 -12.82
CA LYS A 88 1.13 18.60 -13.13
C LYS A 88 -0.34 19.00 -13.01
N MET A 89 -1.22 18.05 -12.70
CA MET A 89 -2.66 18.30 -12.59
C MET A 89 -2.99 19.25 -11.43
N PRO A 90 -4.00 20.13 -11.57
CA PRO A 90 -4.37 21.09 -10.53
C PRO A 90 -4.68 20.42 -9.18
N ASN A 91 -5.40 19.30 -9.19
CA ASN A 91 -5.75 18.56 -7.97
C ASN A 91 -4.50 18.00 -7.27
N ALA A 92 -3.57 17.42 -8.02
CA ALA A 92 -2.30 16.94 -7.50
C ALA A 92 -1.45 18.07 -6.91
N LYS A 93 -1.45 19.26 -7.54
CA LYS A 93 -0.77 20.44 -7.00
C LYS A 93 -1.40 20.91 -5.68
N ARG A 94 -2.73 20.92 -5.57
CA ARG A 94 -3.44 21.28 -4.33
C ARG A 94 -3.12 20.27 -3.22
N PHE A 95 -3.18 18.99 -3.53
CA PHE A 95 -2.82 17.93 -2.57
C PHE A 95 -1.38 18.07 -2.09
N LYS A 96 -0.43 18.26 -3.01
CA LYS A 96 0.97 18.49 -2.68
C LYS A 96 1.14 19.70 -1.75
N HIS A 97 0.51 20.81 -2.09
CA HIS A 97 0.57 22.03 -1.28
C HIS A 97 0.01 21.79 0.12
N TRP A 98 -1.19 21.19 0.22
CA TRP A 98 -1.81 20.86 1.50
C TRP A 98 -0.93 19.95 2.37
N VAL A 99 -0.40 18.85 1.80
CA VAL A 99 0.48 17.95 2.55
C VAL A 99 1.74 18.67 3.07
N THR A 100 2.37 19.50 2.22
CA THR A 100 3.64 20.15 2.57
C THR A 100 3.49 21.41 3.43
N SER A 101 2.35 22.10 3.34
CA SER A 101 2.12 23.35 4.10
C SER A 101 1.35 23.12 5.40
N GLU A 102 0.60 22.03 5.53
CA GLU A 102 -0.27 21.78 6.68
C GLU A 102 0.03 20.46 7.36
N VAL A 103 -0.10 19.32 6.64
CA VAL A 103 -0.01 17.98 7.24
C VAL A 103 1.39 17.71 7.81
N LEU A 104 2.42 17.78 6.98
CA LEU A 104 3.80 17.51 7.42
C LEU A 104 4.29 18.47 8.50
N PRO A 105 4.04 19.81 8.40
CA PRO A 105 4.39 20.73 9.48
C PRO A 105 3.65 20.43 10.79
N ALA A 106 2.39 20.04 10.73
CA ALA A 106 1.62 19.64 11.93
C ALA A 106 2.22 18.40 12.60
N ILE A 107 2.50 17.36 11.81
CA ILE A 107 3.15 16.13 12.32
C ILE A 107 4.51 16.46 12.93
N ARG A 108 5.34 17.27 12.27
CA ARG A 108 6.65 17.66 12.77
C ARG A 108 6.59 18.46 14.09
N LYS A 109 5.60 19.36 14.23
CA LYS A 109 5.46 20.23 15.42
C LYS A 109 4.75 19.53 16.59
N HIS A 110 3.75 18.70 16.30
CA HIS A 110 2.81 18.19 17.29
C HIS A 110 2.81 16.65 17.39
N GLY A 111 3.56 15.95 16.54
CA GLY A 111 3.62 14.49 16.50
C GLY A 111 2.44 13.84 15.75
N ALA A 112 1.41 14.62 15.37
CA ALA A 112 0.22 14.11 14.68
C ALA A 112 -0.43 15.19 13.81
N TYR A 113 -1.21 14.75 12.82
CA TYR A 113 -2.16 15.60 12.10
C TYR A 113 -3.58 15.09 12.36
N MET A 114 -4.49 16.01 12.65
CA MET A 114 -5.90 15.71 12.89
C MET A 114 -6.75 16.75 12.16
N THR A 115 -7.79 16.29 11.45
CA THR A 115 -8.75 17.22 10.84
C THR A 115 -9.56 17.95 11.89
N ASP A 116 -10.06 19.16 11.60
CA ASP A 116 -10.85 19.95 12.54
C ASP A 116 -12.06 19.17 13.06
N GLN A 117 -12.75 18.41 12.20
CA GLN A 117 -13.86 17.56 12.60
C GLN A 117 -13.45 16.49 13.63
N LYS A 118 -12.32 15.80 13.36
CA LYS A 118 -11.82 14.78 14.28
C LYS A 118 -11.36 15.39 15.60
N ALA A 119 -10.71 16.55 15.55
CA ALA A 119 -10.31 17.30 16.74
C ALA A 119 -11.52 17.72 17.56
N PHE A 120 -12.58 18.22 16.91
CA PHE A 120 -13.83 18.57 17.56
C PHE A 120 -14.49 17.36 18.22
N ASP A 121 -14.57 16.21 17.54
CA ASP A 121 -15.13 14.97 18.05
C ASP A 121 -14.37 14.47 19.28
N VAL A 122 -13.05 14.52 19.24
CA VAL A 122 -12.20 14.12 20.38
C VAL A 122 -12.42 15.01 21.61
N VAL A 123 -12.61 16.31 21.42
CA VAL A 123 -12.74 17.27 22.53
C VAL A 123 -14.19 17.33 23.10
N HIS A 124 -15.18 17.20 22.25
CA HIS A 124 -16.60 17.43 22.61
C HIS A 124 -17.40 16.14 22.82
N ASN A 125 -16.93 15.00 22.33
CA ASN A 125 -17.59 13.73 22.59
C ASN A 125 -17.00 13.10 23.84
N LYS A 126 -17.87 12.74 24.82
CA LYS A 126 -17.47 12.13 26.10
C LYS A 126 -16.55 10.91 25.95
N ASN A 127 -16.68 10.18 24.85
CA ASN A 127 -15.89 8.98 24.56
C ASN A 127 -14.87 9.19 23.44
N GLY A 128 -14.84 10.35 22.78
CA GLY A 128 -14.04 10.56 21.58
C GLY A 128 -12.54 10.33 21.78
N LEU A 129 -12.00 10.76 22.92
CA LEU A 129 -10.60 10.48 23.27
C LEU A 129 -10.40 8.99 23.65
N ALA A 130 -11.32 8.42 24.41
CA ALA A 130 -11.25 7.01 24.79
C ALA A 130 -11.33 6.09 23.58
N ASP A 131 -12.23 6.36 22.64
CA ASP A 131 -12.37 5.62 21.38
C ASP A 131 -11.10 5.73 20.52
N LEU A 132 -10.49 6.90 20.45
CA LEU A 132 -9.23 7.10 19.72
C LEU A 132 -8.08 6.32 20.36
N LEU A 133 -7.96 6.36 21.68
CA LEU A 133 -6.95 5.60 22.43
C LEU A 133 -7.17 4.10 22.30
N GLN A 134 -8.42 3.65 22.35
CA GLN A 134 -8.75 2.23 22.17
C GLN A 134 -8.37 1.76 20.75
N GLN A 135 -8.72 2.52 19.69
CA GLN A 135 -8.32 2.20 18.33
C GLN A 135 -6.80 2.12 18.17
N ALA A 136 -6.06 3.06 18.77
CA ALA A 136 -4.59 3.04 18.74
C ALA A 136 -4.02 1.82 19.48
N ALA A 137 -4.58 1.47 20.64
CA ALA A 137 -4.17 0.30 21.40
C ALA A 137 -4.44 -1.01 20.65
N ASP A 138 -5.60 -1.12 20.00
CA ASP A 138 -5.96 -2.29 19.20
C ASP A 138 -5.03 -2.46 17.98
N GLN A 139 -4.68 -1.36 17.31
CA GLN A 139 -3.71 -1.38 16.21
C GLN A 139 -2.31 -1.82 16.66
N LEU A 140 -1.84 -1.33 17.81
CA LEU A 140 -0.56 -1.76 18.39
C LEU A 140 -0.57 -3.25 18.69
N LYS A 141 -1.64 -3.74 19.33
CA LYS A 141 -1.78 -5.15 19.64
C LYS A 141 -1.79 -6.05 18.41
N GLN A 142 -2.46 -5.63 17.34
CA GLN A 142 -2.43 -6.35 16.06
C GLN A 142 -1.02 -6.39 15.46
N LYS A 143 -0.28 -5.29 15.54
CA LYS A 143 1.11 -5.25 15.08
C LYS A 143 2.03 -6.16 15.89
N ASP A 144 1.85 -6.22 17.21
CA ASP A 144 2.63 -7.10 18.07
C ASP A 144 2.38 -8.58 17.72
N ILE A 145 1.11 -8.98 17.52
CA ILE A 145 0.76 -10.33 17.08
C ILE A 145 1.44 -10.64 15.73
N ARG A 146 1.41 -9.69 14.80
CA ARG A 146 2.01 -9.89 13.48
C ARG A 146 3.54 -10.01 13.54
N ILE A 147 4.18 -9.27 14.42
CA ILE A 147 5.63 -9.39 14.67
C ILE A 147 5.95 -10.79 15.18
N GLU A 148 5.21 -11.29 16.17
CA GLU A 148 5.40 -12.65 16.70
C GLU A 148 5.23 -13.74 15.62
N GLU A 149 4.23 -13.61 14.76
CA GLU A 149 4.00 -14.53 13.63
C GLU A 149 5.17 -14.51 12.63
N VAL A 150 5.61 -13.31 12.22
CA VAL A 150 6.72 -13.16 11.28
C VAL A 150 8.04 -13.66 11.89
N GLU A 151 8.29 -13.44 13.17
CA GLU A 151 9.45 -13.98 13.87
C GLU A 151 9.43 -15.52 13.90
N ALA A 152 8.27 -16.12 14.16
CA ALA A 152 8.09 -17.57 14.13
C ALA A 152 8.32 -18.14 12.73
N GLU A 153 7.78 -17.51 11.68
CA GLU A 153 8.02 -17.89 10.29
C GLU A 153 9.50 -17.79 9.92
N ASN A 154 10.16 -16.69 10.27
CA ASN A 154 11.59 -16.49 9.99
C ASN A 154 12.44 -17.57 10.68
N LYS A 155 12.11 -17.93 11.91
CA LYS A 155 12.81 -19.01 12.63
C LYS A 155 12.62 -20.36 11.92
N ASN A 156 11.41 -20.67 11.46
CA ASN A 156 11.14 -21.90 10.72
C ASN A 156 11.88 -21.94 9.38
N LEU A 157 11.89 -20.83 8.64
CA LEU A 157 12.63 -20.72 7.39
C LEU A 157 14.15 -20.85 7.59
N SER A 158 14.69 -20.31 8.66
CA SER A 158 16.11 -20.45 9.01
C SER A 158 16.47 -21.92 9.25
N ILE A 159 15.64 -22.67 9.98
CA ILE A 159 15.83 -24.10 10.23
C ILE A 159 15.78 -24.88 8.91
N GLN A 160 14.80 -24.63 8.06
CA GLN A 160 14.68 -25.29 6.76
C GLN A 160 15.87 -25.01 5.84
N LEU A 161 16.38 -23.79 5.87
CA LEU A 161 17.57 -23.40 5.10
C LEU A 161 18.81 -24.15 5.58
N GLU A 162 19.02 -24.26 6.91
CA GLU A 162 20.14 -25.04 7.46
C GLU A 162 20.05 -26.53 7.10
N GLU A 163 18.85 -27.13 7.15
CA GLU A 163 18.64 -28.52 6.74
C GLU A 163 18.89 -28.71 5.24
N SER A 164 18.46 -27.78 4.40
CA SER A 164 18.69 -27.82 2.97
C SER A 164 20.16 -27.71 2.63
N ASN A 165 20.90 -26.80 3.27
CA ASN A 165 22.34 -26.64 3.09
C ASN A 165 23.11 -27.90 3.51
N LYS A 166 22.76 -28.51 4.65
CA LYS A 166 23.38 -29.80 5.09
C LYS A 166 23.15 -30.92 4.08
N LYS A 167 21.96 -30.97 3.45
CA LYS A 167 21.66 -31.95 2.40
C LYS A 167 22.47 -31.70 1.14
N ALA A 168 22.65 -30.45 0.74
CA ALA A 168 23.45 -30.06 -0.40
C ALA A 168 24.95 -30.44 -0.20
N ASP A 169 25.51 -30.07 0.96
CA ASP A 169 26.90 -30.42 1.32
C ASP A 169 27.13 -31.95 1.33
N TYR A 170 26.14 -32.73 1.81
CA TYR A 170 26.23 -34.18 1.80
C TYR A 170 26.22 -34.78 0.39
N LEU A 171 25.44 -34.21 -0.53
CA LEU A 171 25.40 -34.62 -1.94
C LEU A 171 26.71 -34.30 -2.67
N ASP A 172 27.31 -33.12 -2.41
CA ASP A 172 28.60 -32.73 -3.00
C ASP A 172 29.72 -33.66 -2.57
N VAL A 173 29.70 -34.16 -1.35
CA VAL A 173 30.70 -35.13 -0.84
C VAL A 173 30.53 -36.53 -1.47
N ILE A 174 29.34 -36.92 -1.87
CA ILE A 174 29.09 -38.24 -2.46
C ILE A 174 29.36 -38.26 -3.99
N LEU A 175 29.15 -37.15 -4.66
CA LEU A 175 29.24 -37.01 -6.13
C LEU A 175 30.59 -36.49 -6.63
N GLY A 176 31.46 -36.00 -5.75
CA GLY A 176 32.83 -35.57 -6.06
C GLY A 176 33.82 -36.70 -5.81
#